data_46b70f7ec986f643761a05b19fabbcc1
#
_entry.id   46b70f7ec986f643761a05b19fabbcc1
#
_cell.length_a   1.000
_cell.length_b   1.000
_cell.length_c   1.000
_cell.angle_alpha   90.00
_cell.angle_beta   90.00
_cell.angle_gamma   90.00
#
_symmetry.space_group_name_H-M   'P 1'
#
loop_
_entity.id
_entity.type
_entity.pdbx_description
1 polymer ?
#
loop_
_entity_poly.entity_id
_entity_poly.type
_entity_poly.pdbx_seq_one_letter_code
_entity_poly.pdbx_strand_id
1 'polypeptide(L)'
;MKYNSGRLLFAVDLAGTLLFGIEGATAAIAGHLDLLGLMVLAFSTALAGGIFRDLLIGDVPPSALRDWRYSAIAFTGGAIVFFLHRFVQGIPNSVIVVLDAAGLALFAVAGTEKALLYKMHPFVAILLGTITGVGGGTVRDILLAQVPVVLRADVYATAAMAGAAAMILGRRLGLSSTLAAVVGGMLCFGLRLVSVWQHWNLPTVSG
;
A
#
# COMPACT_ATOMS: atom_id res chain seq x y z
N MET A 1 0.13 15.26 23.03
CA MET A 1 -0.45 14.87 21.72
C MET A 1 0.41 13.90 20.88
N LYS A 2 1.72 13.76 21.11
CA LYS A 2 2.61 12.84 20.35
C LYS A 2 2.34 11.33 20.55
N TYR A 3 1.77 10.92 21.67
CA TYR A 3 1.61 9.49 22.01
C TYR A 3 0.50 8.78 21.20
N ASN A 4 -0.52 9.50 20.76
CA ASN A 4 -1.66 8.93 20.02
C ASN A 4 -1.35 8.74 18.54
N SER A 5 -0.53 9.62 17.94
CA SER A 5 -0.18 9.56 16.52
C SER A 5 0.68 8.33 16.17
N GLY A 6 1.58 7.91 17.05
CA GLY A 6 2.41 6.73 16.85
C GLY A 6 1.63 5.41 16.85
N ARG A 7 0.63 5.29 17.74
CA ARG A 7 -0.22 4.08 17.80
C ARG A 7 -1.14 3.97 16.59
N LEU A 8 -1.70 5.09 16.14
CA LEU A 8 -2.54 5.11 14.94
C LEU A 8 -1.73 4.75 13.69
N LEU A 9 -0.55 5.38 13.53
CA LEU A 9 0.35 5.06 12.42
C LEU A 9 0.71 3.57 12.39
N PHE A 10 1.06 3.02 13.54
CA PHE A 10 1.37 1.60 13.69
C PHE A 10 0.19 0.71 13.30
N ALA A 11 -1.02 1.03 13.75
CA ALA A 11 -2.23 0.26 13.41
C ALA A 11 -2.54 0.33 11.89
N VAL A 12 -2.38 1.50 11.28
CA VAL A 12 -2.56 1.68 9.82
C VAL A 12 -1.51 0.92 9.04
N ASP A 13 -0.25 0.94 9.47
CA ASP A 13 0.84 0.15 8.85
C ASP A 13 0.54 -1.36 8.92
N LEU A 14 0.10 -1.87 10.07
CA LEU A 14 -0.25 -3.29 10.22
C LEU A 14 -1.49 -3.68 9.40
N ALA A 15 -2.50 -2.81 9.32
CA ALA A 15 -3.67 -3.06 8.48
C ALA A 15 -3.27 -3.11 6.98
N GLY A 16 -2.45 -2.18 6.52
CA GLY A 16 -1.90 -2.19 5.17
C GLY A 16 -1.05 -3.46 4.90
N THR A 17 -0.24 -3.86 5.88
CA THR A 17 0.56 -5.10 5.81
C THR A 17 -0.34 -6.33 5.64
N LEU A 18 -1.45 -6.42 6.38
CA LEU A 18 -2.40 -7.53 6.24
C LEU A 18 -3.04 -7.56 4.84
N LEU A 19 -3.53 -6.40 4.37
CA LEU A 19 -4.18 -6.29 3.06
C LEU A 19 -3.23 -6.69 1.94
N PHE A 20 -2.01 -6.16 1.93
CA PHE A 20 -1.02 -6.53 0.92
C PHE A 20 -0.49 -7.96 1.07
N GLY A 21 -0.49 -8.53 2.29
CA GLY A 21 -0.20 -9.94 2.50
C GLY A 21 -1.27 -10.84 1.86
N ILE A 22 -2.56 -10.50 2.04
CA ILE A 22 -3.68 -11.19 1.39
C ILE A 22 -3.58 -11.03 -0.14
N GLU A 23 -3.32 -9.83 -0.62
CA GLU A 23 -3.20 -9.54 -2.04
C GLU A 23 -2.04 -10.29 -2.70
N GLY A 24 -0.85 -10.28 -2.08
CA GLY A 24 0.31 -11.03 -2.56
C GLY A 24 0.03 -12.54 -2.62
N ALA A 25 -0.59 -13.10 -1.58
CA ALA A 25 -0.98 -14.50 -1.57
C ALA A 25 -2.03 -14.85 -2.64
N THR A 26 -2.99 -13.95 -2.87
CA THR A 26 -4.00 -14.13 -3.93
C THR A 26 -3.36 -14.11 -5.32
N ALA A 27 -2.40 -13.20 -5.54
CA ALA A 27 -1.63 -13.15 -6.77
C ALA A 27 -0.76 -14.41 -6.98
N ALA A 28 -0.23 -15.00 -5.89
CA ALA A 28 0.53 -16.25 -5.94
C ALA A 28 -0.34 -17.42 -6.41
N ILE A 29 -1.60 -17.50 -5.96
CA ILE A 29 -2.55 -18.51 -6.46
C ILE A 29 -2.80 -18.33 -7.96
N ALA A 30 -3.03 -17.10 -8.41
CA ALA A 30 -3.23 -16.80 -9.82
C ALA A 30 -1.97 -17.11 -10.67
N GLY A 31 -0.78 -16.97 -10.07
CA GLY A 31 0.52 -17.34 -10.66
C GLY A 31 0.86 -18.82 -10.55
N HIS A 32 -0.03 -19.68 -10.02
CA HIS A 32 0.19 -21.12 -9.82
C HIS A 32 1.43 -21.45 -8.98
N LEU A 33 1.76 -20.60 -8.00
CA LEU A 33 2.88 -20.83 -7.10
C LEU A 33 2.52 -21.88 -6.03
N ASP A 34 3.53 -22.56 -5.50
CA ASP A 34 3.39 -23.48 -4.37
C ASP A 34 3.20 -22.73 -3.04
N LEU A 35 3.06 -23.47 -1.93
CA LEU A 35 2.90 -22.88 -0.61
C LEU A 35 4.03 -21.95 -0.22
N LEU A 36 5.27 -22.33 -0.51
CA LEU A 36 6.43 -21.49 -0.20
C LEU A 36 6.41 -20.21 -1.02
N GLY A 37 6.17 -20.31 -2.32
CA GLY A 37 6.02 -19.17 -3.23
C GLY A 37 4.90 -18.23 -2.78
N LEU A 38 3.75 -18.78 -2.35
CA LEU A 38 2.64 -18.01 -1.81
C LEU A 38 3.07 -17.22 -0.56
N MET A 39 3.76 -17.87 0.40
CA MET A 39 4.22 -17.21 1.63
C MET A 39 5.28 -16.15 1.34
N VAL A 40 6.22 -16.42 0.42
CA VAL A 40 7.23 -15.46 -0.01
C VAL A 40 6.58 -14.25 -0.67
N LEU A 41 5.60 -14.47 -1.55
CA LEU A 41 4.94 -13.38 -2.26
C LEU A 41 4.05 -12.54 -1.31
N ALA A 42 3.34 -13.19 -0.38
CA ALA A 42 2.60 -12.50 0.68
C ALA A 42 3.52 -11.61 1.52
N PHE A 43 4.63 -12.15 1.99
CA PHE A 43 5.62 -11.44 2.80
C PHE A 43 6.25 -10.26 2.04
N SER A 44 6.73 -10.50 0.83
CA SER A 44 7.40 -9.49 0.02
C SER A 44 6.47 -8.35 -0.36
N THR A 45 5.24 -8.66 -0.78
CA THR A 45 4.21 -7.65 -1.11
C THR A 45 3.85 -6.82 0.11
N ALA A 46 3.65 -7.47 1.26
CA ALA A 46 3.24 -6.80 2.49
C ALA A 46 4.28 -5.81 3.03
N LEU A 47 5.57 -6.13 2.93
CA LEU A 47 6.62 -5.39 3.62
C LEU A 47 7.42 -4.44 2.74
N ALA A 48 7.49 -4.68 1.43
CA ALA A 48 8.39 -3.95 0.54
C ALA A 48 8.17 -2.43 0.57
N GLY A 49 6.92 -1.96 0.51
CA GLY A 49 6.61 -0.54 0.55
C GLY A 49 7.10 0.15 1.83
N GLY A 50 6.87 -0.48 2.99
CA GLY A 50 7.33 0.01 4.28
C GLY A 50 8.86 -0.03 4.43
N ILE A 51 9.50 -1.07 3.89
CA ILE A 51 10.97 -1.20 3.88
C ILE A 51 11.58 -0.09 3.00
N PHE A 52 11.08 0.13 1.78
CA PHE A 52 11.55 1.21 0.92
C PHE A 52 11.42 2.57 1.59
N ARG A 53 10.25 2.86 2.17
CA ARG A 53 10.04 4.08 2.95
C ARG A 53 11.10 4.26 4.02
N ASP A 54 11.28 3.25 4.86
CA ASP A 54 12.15 3.34 6.04
C ASP A 54 13.61 3.54 5.63
N LEU A 55 14.07 2.84 4.59
CA LEU A 55 15.41 3.04 4.03
C LEU A 55 15.60 4.46 3.48
N LEU A 56 14.62 4.99 2.75
CA LEU A 56 14.71 6.32 2.14
C LEU A 56 14.68 7.47 3.16
N ILE A 57 14.01 7.28 4.30
CA ILE A 57 14.02 8.27 5.40
C ILE A 57 15.19 8.07 6.38
N GLY A 58 16.01 7.02 6.21
CA GLY A 58 17.12 6.71 7.09
C GLY A 58 16.73 6.04 8.41
N ASP A 59 15.52 5.46 8.51
CA ASP A 59 15.07 4.67 9.68
C ASP A 59 15.58 3.22 9.56
N VAL A 60 16.84 3.02 9.93
CA VAL A 60 17.57 1.75 9.78
C VAL A 60 17.84 1.11 11.14
N PRO A 61 17.58 -0.19 11.33
CA PRO A 61 16.90 -1.11 10.42
C PRO A 61 15.40 -0.79 10.27
N PRO A 62 14.77 -1.09 9.11
CA PRO A 62 13.35 -0.84 8.88
C PRO A 62 12.43 -1.40 9.95
N SER A 63 11.33 -0.70 10.25
CA SER A 63 10.35 -1.09 11.28
C SER A 63 9.83 -2.52 11.08
N ALA A 64 9.61 -2.90 9.83
CA ALA A 64 9.16 -4.25 9.45
C ALA A 64 10.17 -5.37 9.78
N LEU A 65 11.45 -5.04 9.94
CA LEU A 65 12.51 -5.98 10.33
C LEU A 65 12.81 -5.93 11.85
N ARG A 66 12.46 -4.83 12.51
CA ARG A 66 12.64 -4.68 13.97
C ARG A 66 11.52 -5.31 14.79
N ASP A 67 10.32 -5.36 14.23
CA ASP A 67 9.13 -5.81 14.93
C ASP A 67 8.54 -7.05 14.25
N TRP A 68 8.62 -8.19 14.90
CA TRP A 68 8.12 -9.48 14.43
C TRP A 68 6.63 -9.47 14.04
N ARG A 69 5.84 -8.53 14.58
CA ARG A 69 4.39 -8.42 14.29
C ARG A 69 4.12 -8.16 12.82
N TYR A 70 4.98 -7.43 12.13
CA TYR A 70 4.85 -7.23 10.67
C TYR A 70 4.95 -8.55 9.91
N SER A 71 5.98 -9.33 10.21
CA SER A 71 6.15 -10.65 9.59
C SER A 71 5.01 -11.60 9.91
N ALA A 72 4.57 -11.62 11.19
CA ALA A 72 3.45 -12.44 11.63
C ALA A 72 2.15 -12.09 10.89
N ILE A 73 1.86 -10.79 10.72
CA ILE A 73 0.66 -10.33 10.00
C ILE A 73 0.75 -10.62 8.50
N ALA A 74 1.92 -10.44 7.89
CA ALA A 74 2.13 -10.79 6.47
C ALA A 74 1.87 -12.28 6.23
N PHE A 75 2.43 -13.16 7.07
CA PHE A 75 2.19 -14.61 6.98
C PHE A 75 0.76 -14.99 7.36
N THR A 76 0.11 -14.26 8.27
CA THR A 76 -1.31 -14.47 8.58
C THR A 76 -2.16 -14.18 7.34
N GLY A 77 -1.88 -13.10 6.60
CA GLY A 77 -2.54 -12.81 5.32
C GLY A 77 -2.37 -13.97 4.33
N GLY A 78 -1.14 -14.48 4.19
CA GLY A 78 -0.83 -15.65 3.37
C GLY A 78 -1.61 -16.90 3.80
N ALA A 79 -1.63 -17.19 5.11
CA ALA A 79 -2.34 -18.34 5.67
C ALA A 79 -3.86 -18.25 5.45
N ILE A 80 -4.45 -17.08 5.66
CA ILE A 80 -5.88 -16.85 5.37
C ILE A 80 -6.21 -17.25 3.94
N VAL A 81 -5.44 -16.75 2.97
CA VAL A 81 -5.64 -17.04 1.55
C VAL A 81 -5.40 -18.51 1.25
N PHE A 82 -4.37 -19.13 1.81
CA PHE A 82 -4.07 -20.54 1.62
C PHE A 82 -5.22 -21.45 2.09
N PHE A 83 -5.71 -21.24 3.31
CA PHE A 83 -6.80 -22.07 3.85
C PHE A 83 -8.15 -21.78 3.19
N LEU A 84 -8.35 -20.56 2.71
CA LEU A 84 -9.58 -20.15 2.02
C LEU A 84 -9.46 -20.21 0.49
N HIS A 85 -8.42 -20.84 -0.07
CA HIS A 85 -8.10 -20.80 -1.51
C HIS A 85 -9.27 -21.24 -2.40
N ARG A 86 -10.09 -22.22 -1.97
CA ARG A 86 -11.28 -22.66 -2.71
C ARG A 86 -12.32 -21.56 -2.87
N PHE A 87 -12.44 -20.68 -1.85
CA PHE A 87 -13.32 -19.53 -1.90
C PHE A 87 -12.66 -18.36 -2.68
N VAL A 88 -11.34 -18.21 -2.54
CA VAL A 88 -10.56 -17.16 -3.20
C VAL A 88 -10.60 -17.31 -4.73
N GLN A 89 -10.56 -18.53 -5.26
CA GLN A 89 -10.67 -18.77 -6.70
C GLN A 89 -12.00 -18.31 -7.32
N GLY A 90 -13.05 -18.17 -6.51
CA GLY A 90 -14.34 -17.63 -6.93
C GLY A 90 -14.50 -16.12 -6.67
N ILE A 91 -13.50 -15.45 -6.09
CA ILE A 91 -13.59 -14.00 -5.79
C ILE A 91 -13.54 -13.20 -7.09
N PRO A 92 -14.53 -12.33 -7.35
CA PRO A 92 -14.49 -11.43 -8.49
C PRO A 92 -13.28 -10.51 -8.44
N ASN A 93 -12.70 -10.20 -9.60
CA ASN A 93 -11.56 -9.25 -9.71
C ASN A 93 -11.85 -7.89 -9.05
N SER A 94 -13.12 -7.48 -9.00
CA SER A 94 -13.55 -6.26 -8.33
C SER A 94 -13.18 -6.21 -6.84
N VAL A 95 -13.24 -7.36 -6.14
CA VAL A 95 -12.87 -7.43 -4.72
C VAL A 95 -11.35 -7.27 -4.56
N ILE A 96 -10.56 -7.87 -5.45
CA ILE A 96 -9.09 -7.73 -5.45
C ILE A 96 -8.72 -6.25 -5.67
N VAL A 97 -9.38 -5.57 -6.60
CA VAL A 97 -9.18 -4.13 -6.85
C VAL A 97 -9.54 -3.29 -5.62
N VAL A 98 -10.59 -3.63 -4.89
CA VAL A 98 -10.96 -2.93 -3.64
C VAL A 98 -9.91 -3.13 -2.56
N LEU A 99 -9.37 -4.34 -2.40
CA LEU A 99 -8.30 -4.64 -1.44
C LEU A 99 -7.01 -3.90 -1.79
N ASP A 100 -6.63 -3.91 -3.08
CA ASP A 100 -5.48 -3.15 -3.60
C ASP A 100 -5.65 -1.64 -3.34
N ALA A 101 -6.81 -1.08 -3.68
CA ALA A 101 -7.09 0.34 -3.45
C ALA A 101 -7.04 0.73 -1.96
N ALA A 102 -7.54 -0.15 -1.09
CA ALA A 102 -7.48 0.06 0.36
C ALA A 102 -6.04 -0.01 0.89
N GLY A 103 -5.25 -1.01 0.46
CA GLY A 103 -3.84 -1.13 0.80
C GLY A 103 -3.03 0.08 0.32
N LEU A 104 -3.23 0.50 -0.94
CA LEU A 104 -2.64 1.69 -1.52
C LEU A 104 -2.92 2.93 -0.67
N ALA A 105 -4.19 3.16 -0.29
CA ALA A 105 -4.61 4.31 0.48
C ALA A 105 -3.99 4.32 1.90
N LEU A 106 -4.01 3.18 2.59
CA LEU A 106 -3.42 3.06 3.93
C LEU A 106 -1.91 3.35 3.90
N PHE A 107 -1.19 2.76 2.97
CA PHE A 107 0.26 2.95 2.89
C PHE A 107 0.66 4.32 2.32
N ALA A 108 -0.12 4.91 1.43
CA ALA A 108 0.11 6.29 1.00
C ALA A 108 0.01 7.27 2.19
N VAL A 109 -1.02 7.11 3.03
CA VAL A 109 -1.22 7.93 4.24
C VAL A 109 -0.14 7.63 5.28
N ALA A 110 0.13 6.35 5.58
CA ALA A 110 1.15 5.97 6.57
C ALA A 110 2.55 6.44 6.16
N GLY A 111 2.90 6.30 4.89
CA GLY A 111 4.17 6.75 4.35
C GLY A 111 4.34 8.26 4.43
N THR A 112 3.30 9.01 4.06
CA THR A 112 3.27 10.47 4.17
C THR A 112 3.39 10.92 5.63
N GLU A 113 2.62 10.30 6.54
CA GLU A 113 2.67 10.60 7.97
C GLU A 113 4.06 10.37 8.54
N LYS A 114 4.65 9.22 8.27
CA LYS A 114 5.99 8.87 8.77
C LYS A 114 7.05 9.84 8.24
N ALA A 115 7.00 10.18 6.95
CA ALA A 115 7.91 11.16 6.36
C ALA A 115 7.82 12.55 7.02
N LEU A 116 6.58 13.00 7.33
CA LEU A 116 6.37 14.25 8.05
C LEU A 116 6.89 14.20 9.51
N LEU A 117 6.78 13.05 10.19
CA LEU A 117 7.36 12.85 11.53
C LEU A 117 8.89 12.94 11.50
N TYR A 118 9.52 12.50 10.42
CA TYR A 118 10.96 12.66 10.16
C TYR A 118 11.34 14.05 9.61
N LYS A 119 10.38 15.01 9.65
CA LYS A 119 10.57 16.41 9.23
C LYS A 119 10.97 16.56 7.76
N MET A 120 10.60 15.61 6.91
CA MET A 120 10.81 15.73 5.48
C MET A 120 9.96 16.88 4.89
N HIS A 121 10.47 17.48 3.82
CA HIS A 121 9.70 18.52 3.11
C HIS A 121 8.35 17.93 2.61
N PRO A 122 7.24 18.69 2.66
CA PRO A 122 5.92 18.19 2.27
C PRO A 122 5.88 17.52 0.89
N PHE A 123 6.56 18.06 -0.09
CA PHE A 123 6.64 17.45 -1.42
C PHE A 123 7.33 16.08 -1.39
N VAL A 124 8.43 15.95 -0.63
CA VAL A 124 9.12 14.66 -0.44
C VAL A 124 8.23 13.67 0.32
N ALA A 125 7.47 14.15 1.30
CA ALA A 125 6.53 13.32 2.04
C ALA A 125 5.41 12.74 1.14
N ILE A 126 4.92 13.52 0.15
CA ILE A 126 3.98 13.02 -0.87
C ILE A 126 4.63 11.89 -1.68
N LEU A 127 5.84 12.10 -2.18
CA LEU A 127 6.56 11.09 -2.96
C LEU A 127 6.81 9.82 -2.15
N LEU A 128 7.23 9.95 -0.88
CA LEU A 128 7.47 8.80 0.01
C LEU A 128 6.18 8.05 0.33
N GLY A 129 5.08 8.76 0.54
CA GLY A 129 3.76 8.14 0.69
C GLY A 129 3.37 7.35 -0.56
N THR A 130 3.58 7.94 -1.73
CA THR A 130 3.32 7.27 -3.02
C THR A 130 4.18 6.02 -3.18
N ILE A 131 5.49 6.12 -2.98
CA ILE A 131 6.44 4.99 -3.05
C ILE A 131 6.04 3.88 -2.07
N THR A 132 5.62 4.26 -0.85
CA THR A 132 5.17 3.30 0.15
C THR A 132 3.92 2.55 -0.33
N GLY A 133 2.95 3.28 -0.88
CA GLY A 133 1.70 2.71 -1.36
C GLY A 133 1.87 1.78 -2.55
N VAL A 134 2.67 2.19 -3.54
CA VAL A 134 2.85 1.38 -4.78
C VAL A 134 3.92 0.31 -4.63
N GLY A 135 4.80 0.40 -3.62
CA GLY A 135 6.02 -0.41 -3.52
C GLY A 135 5.73 -1.90 -3.37
N GLY A 136 4.73 -2.27 -2.58
CA GLY A 136 4.34 -3.67 -2.38
C GLY A 136 3.87 -4.32 -3.68
N GLY A 137 2.90 -3.69 -4.36
CA GLY A 137 2.40 -4.15 -5.66
C GLY A 137 3.48 -4.20 -6.74
N THR A 138 4.40 -3.24 -6.74
CA THR A 138 5.53 -3.24 -7.67
C THR A 138 6.43 -4.47 -7.48
N VAL A 139 6.81 -4.78 -6.24
CA VAL A 139 7.64 -5.96 -5.94
C VAL A 139 6.89 -7.25 -6.28
N ARG A 140 5.61 -7.35 -5.95
CA ARG A 140 4.75 -8.48 -6.33
C ARG A 140 4.79 -8.74 -7.83
N ASP A 141 4.54 -7.70 -8.62
CA ASP A 141 4.47 -7.82 -10.08
C ASP A 141 5.82 -8.24 -10.68
N ILE A 142 6.93 -7.66 -10.17
CA ILE A 142 8.28 -8.04 -10.59
C ILE A 142 8.57 -9.52 -10.28
N LEU A 143 8.22 -10.00 -9.08
CA LEU A 143 8.42 -11.40 -8.69
C LEU A 143 7.58 -12.36 -9.54
N LEU A 144 6.44 -11.91 -10.05
CA LEU A 144 5.60 -12.66 -10.99
C LEU A 144 6.01 -12.47 -12.47
N ALA A 145 7.15 -11.82 -12.74
CA ALA A 145 7.63 -11.48 -14.08
C ALA A 145 6.59 -10.68 -14.91
N GLN A 146 5.80 -9.85 -14.24
CA GLN A 146 4.80 -8.98 -14.86
C GLN A 146 5.28 -7.53 -14.87
N VAL A 147 4.85 -6.74 -15.88
CA VAL A 147 5.09 -5.30 -15.83
C VAL A 147 4.24 -4.70 -14.71
N PRO A 148 4.86 -3.99 -13.74
CA PRO A 148 4.14 -3.43 -12.60
C PRO A 148 2.93 -2.57 -12.98
N VAL A 149 1.84 -2.73 -12.22
CA VAL A 149 0.60 -1.96 -12.41
C VAL A 149 0.87 -0.46 -12.40
N VAL A 150 1.79 0.02 -11.56
CA VAL A 150 2.19 1.43 -11.49
C VAL A 150 2.72 2.00 -12.81
N LEU A 151 3.19 1.16 -13.71
CA LEU A 151 3.69 1.53 -15.04
C LEU A 151 2.65 1.37 -16.15
N ARG A 152 1.52 0.72 -15.87
CA ARG A 152 0.45 0.44 -16.84
C ARG A 152 -0.85 1.16 -16.52
N ALA A 153 -1.15 1.33 -15.24
CA ALA A 153 -2.39 1.93 -14.79
C ALA A 153 -2.14 3.38 -14.45
N ASP A 154 -2.73 4.25 -15.21
CA ASP A 154 -2.48 5.67 -15.24
C ASP A 154 -2.92 6.40 -13.97
N VAL A 155 -3.91 5.88 -13.25
CA VAL A 155 -4.42 6.47 -12.00
C VAL A 155 -4.17 5.50 -10.83
N TYR A 156 -2.91 5.08 -10.66
CA TYR A 156 -2.46 4.28 -9.52
C TYR A 156 -1.56 5.12 -8.59
N ALA A 157 -0.37 5.46 -9.05
CA ALA A 157 0.53 6.34 -8.30
C ALA A 157 -0.06 7.75 -8.13
N THR A 158 -0.75 8.27 -9.14
CA THR A 158 -1.41 9.58 -9.10
C THR A 158 -2.53 9.65 -8.07
N ALA A 159 -3.29 8.56 -7.85
CA ALA A 159 -4.28 8.49 -6.78
C ALA A 159 -3.61 8.55 -5.39
N ALA A 160 -2.49 7.83 -5.20
CA ALA A 160 -1.71 7.88 -3.97
C ALA A 160 -1.13 9.28 -3.73
N MET A 161 -0.59 9.93 -4.77
CA MET A 161 -0.09 11.31 -4.71
C MET A 161 -1.19 12.30 -4.34
N ALA A 162 -2.36 12.19 -4.95
CA ALA A 162 -3.51 13.07 -4.67
C ALA A 162 -3.98 12.90 -3.22
N GLY A 163 -4.08 11.65 -2.74
CA GLY A 163 -4.44 11.37 -1.35
C GLY A 163 -3.42 11.93 -0.35
N ALA A 164 -2.13 11.73 -0.60
CA ALA A 164 -1.04 12.28 0.21
C ALA A 164 -1.05 13.82 0.21
N ALA A 165 -1.26 14.44 -0.94
CA ALA A 165 -1.36 15.88 -1.06
C ALA A 165 -2.57 16.45 -0.31
N ALA A 166 -3.74 15.81 -0.43
CA ALA A 166 -4.95 16.18 0.29
C ALA A 166 -4.78 16.08 1.80
N MET A 167 -4.10 15.03 2.30
CA MET A 167 -3.75 14.90 3.71
C MET A 167 -2.90 16.08 4.19
N ILE A 168 -1.86 16.45 3.46
CA ILE A 168 -0.97 17.58 3.83
C ILE A 168 -1.74 18.90 3.77
N LEU A 169 -2.54 19.11 2.74
CA LEU A 169 -3.37 20.31 2.60
C LEU A 169 -4.37 20.42 3.75
N GLY A 170 -5.07 19.34 4.08
CA GLY A 170 -5.99 19.29 5.22
C GLY A 170 -5.33 19.71 6.52
N ARG A 171 -4.10 19.26 6.79
CA ARG A 171 -3.33 19.71 7.96
C ARG A 171 -3.01 21.20 7.94
N ARG A 172 -2.64 21.73 6.78
CA ARG A 172 -2.39 23.19 6.62
C ARG A 172 -3.64 24.02 6.84
N LEU A 173 -4.81 23.48 6.51
CA LEU A 173 -6.11 24.08 6.73
C LEU A 173 -6.64 23.90 8.17
N GLY A 174 -5.85 23.30 9.07
CA GLY A 174 -6.18 23.16 10.49
C GLY A 174 -6.93 21.89 10.87
N LEU A 175 -7.07 20.91 9.97
CA LEU A 175 -7.64 19.62 10.33
C LEU A 175 -6.70 18.86 11.29
N SER A 176 -7.29 18.09 12.19
CA SER A 176 -6.52 17.16 13.02
C SER A 176 -5.76 16.15 12.14
N SER A 177 -4.62 15.64 12.64
CA SER A 177 -3.82 14.66 11.90
C SER A 177 -4.64 13.44 11.47
N THR A 178 -5.53 12.96 12.34
CA THR A 178 -6.40 11.81 12.04
C THR A 178 -7.41 12.14 10.96
N LEU A 179 -8.08 13.30 11.04
CA LEU A 179 -9.07 13.69 10.04
C LEU A 179 -8.43 13.94 8.68
N ALA A 180 -7.27 14.60 8.65
CA ALA A 180 -6.51 14.81 7.42
C ALA A 180 -6.07 13.48 6.79
N ALA A 181 -5.63 12.50 7.60
CA ALA A 181 -5.28 11.16 7.15
C ALA A 181 -6.50 10.42 6.56
N VAL A 182 -7.65 10.50 7.21
CA VAL A 182 -8.89 9.89 6.72
C VAL A 182 -9.31 10.52 5.39
N VAL A 183 -9.31 11.86 5.29
CA VAL A 183 -9.66 12.57 4.04
C VAL A 183 -8.71 12.19 2.91
N GLY A 184 -7.39 12.18 3.17
CA GLY A 184 -6.40 11.79 2.17
C GLY A 184 -6.55 10.32 1.74
N GLY A 185 -6.75 9.42 2.70
CA GLY A 185 -6.97 7.99 2.42
C GLY A 185 -8.24 7.74 1.62
N MET A 186 -9.35 8.38 1.99
CA MET A 186 -10.62 8.25 1.26
C MET A 186 -10.54 8.83 -0.16
N LEU A 187 -9.81 9.92 -0.34
CA LEU A 187 -9.57 10.47 -1.68
C LEU A 187 -8.74 9.50 -2.54
N CYS A 188 -7.63 8.97 -2.00
CA CYS A 188 -6.82 7.98 -2.70
C CYS A 188 -7.65 6.74 -3.09
N PHE A 189 -8.36 6.17 -2.12
CA PHE A 189 -9.23 5.00 -2.32
C PHE A 189 -10.32 5.26 -3.36
N GLY A 190 -11.04 6.36 -3.23
CA GLY A 190 -12.12 6.74 -4.15
C GLY A 190 -11.62 6.98 -5.57
N LEU A 191 -10.52 7.73 -5.73
CA LEU A 191 -9.91 7.96 -7.04
C LEU A 191 -9.49 6.65 -7.70
N ARG A 192 -8.89 5.74 -6.93
CA ARG A 192 -8.47 4.42 -7.45
C ARG A 192 -9.67 3.60 -7.91
N LEU A 193 -10.75 3.51 -7.14
CA LEU A 193 -11.95 2.77 -7.53
C LEU A 193 -12.64 3.38 -8.75
N VAL A 194 -12.81 4.70 -8.76
CA VAL A 194 -13.43 5.40 -9.88
C VAL A 194 -12.60 5.24 -11.16
N SER A 195 -11.28 5.34 -11.07
CA SER A 195 -10.40 5.19 -12.24
C SER A 195 -10.46 3.80 -12.84
N VAL A 196 -10.54 2.76 -12.02
CA VAL A 196 -10.70 1.38 -12.51
C VAL A 196 -12.07 1.18 -13.14
N TRP A 197 -13.13 1.70 -12.51
CA TRP A 197 -14.49 1.57 -13.02
C TRP A 197 -14.71 2.35 -14.32
N GLN A 198 -14.12 3.54 -14.43
CA GLN A 198 -14.25 4.42 -15.61
C GLN A 198 -13.18 4.12 -16.69
N HIS A 199 -12.29 3.16 -16.46
CA HIS A 199 -11.16 2.85 -17.37
C HIS A 199 -10.33 4.08 -17.74
N TRP A 200 -10.05 4.96 -16.76
CA TRP A 200 -9.25 6.16 -17.00
C TRP A 200 -7.81 5.77 -17.33
N ASN A 201 -7.33 6.28 -18.44
CA ASN A 201 -5.96 6.08 -18.91
C ASN A 201 -5.32 7.44 -19.18
N LEU A 202 -4.04 7.62 -18.75
CA LEU A 202 -3.25 8.78 -19.15
C LEU A 202 -2.83 8.65 -20.63
N PRO A 203 -2.50 9.76 -21.32
CA PRO A 203 -2.02 9.70 -22.69
C PRO A 203 -0.77 8.84 -22.81
N THR A 204 -0.82 7.80 -23.62
CA THR A 204 0.35 6.99 -23.92
C THR A 204 1.24 7.69 -24.93
N VAL A 205 2.57 7.65 -24.72
CA VAL A 205 3.54 8.08 -25.73
C VAL A 205 3.66 6.94 -26.75
N SER A 206 2.62 6.79 -27.58
CA SER A 206 2.66 5.92 -28.75
C SER A 206 2.93 6.78 -29.96
N GLY A 207 4.09 6.55 -30.60
CA GLY A 207 4.34 7.03 -31.96
C GLY A 207 3.44 6.31 -32.96
#